data_969c3c7ac0eafd01c61f0568ed6b2bb2
#
_entry.id   969c3c7ac0eafd01c61f0568ed6b2bb2
#
_cell.length_a   1.000
_cell.length_b   1.000
_cell.length_c   1.000
_cell.angle_alpha   90.00
_cell.angle_beta   90.00
_cell.angle_gamma   90.00
#
_symmetry.space_group_name_H-M   'P 1'
#
loop_
_entity.id
_entity.type
_entity.pdbx_description
1 polymer ?
#
loop_
_entity_poly.entity_id
_entity_poly.type
_entity_poly.pdbx_seq_one_letter_code
_entity_poly.pdbx_strand_id
1 'polypeptide(L)'
;YEGEFGPGVRALVLTLYYASGMTEPKIEEFLGHIGVSISAGQVSNLLIKNQDTWHDEKNAVWRAGLASSDWQHIDDTSTRVNGENQHCHVVCNPLYSAYFTRPGKDRLPLIHLLQGTATVELLLNEQTPAWLDLFRTPLWAQRLIAAWPQNQVLTRTEMDALLAQDMPSLNEQQQARILEAAALTAYRNQDDIPLILTLISDDAPQFQYLTPYQALCWIHEGRHY
;
A
#
# COMPACT_ATOMS: atom_id res chain seq x y z
N TYR A 1 -14.68 28.33 -13.67
CA TYR A 1 -14.31 26.96 -14.03
C TYR A 1 -13.01 27.01 -14.81
N GLU A 2 -11.96 26.41 -14.30
CA GLU A 2 -10.73 26.17 -15.04
C GLU A 2 -10.93 24.91 -15.87
N GLY A 3 -11.36 25.01 -17.11
CA GLY A 3 -11.50 23.89 -18.02
C GLY A 3 -12.64 24.06 -19.01
N GLU A 4 -12.51 23.39 -20.15
CA GLU A 4 -13.46 23.42 -21.26
C GLU A 4 -14.79 22.69 -20.94
N PHE A 5 -14.75 21.72 -19.99
CA PHE A 5 -15.91 20.91 -19.61
C PHE A 5 -16.28 21.13 -18.15
N GLY A 6 -17.57 21.32 -17.89
CA GLY A 6 -18.11 21.45 -16.53
C GLY A 6 -18.09 20.12 -15.74
N PRO A 7 -18.36 20.19 -14.42
CA PRO A 7 -18.30 19.05 -13.52
C PRO A 7 -19.25 17.90 -13.93
N GLY A 8 -20.38 18.20 -14.58
CA GLY A 8 -21.31 17.17 -15.04
C GLY A 8 -20.74 16.27 -16.13
N VAL A 9 -19.99 16.83 -17.10
CA VAL A 9 -19.32 16.02 -18.13
C VAL A 9 -18.22 15.18 -17.52
N ARG A 10 -17.44 15.73 -16.58
CA ARG A 10 -16.43 14.97 -15.85
C ARG A 10 -17.04 13.80 -15.08
N ALA A 11 -18.10 14.04 -14.31
CA ALA A 11 -18.81 12.99 -13.57
C ALA A 11 -19.35 11.89 -14.49
N LEU A 12 -19.93 12.29 -15.63
CA LEU A 12 -20.42 11.33 -16.63
C LEU A 12 -19.28 10.47 -17.19
N VAL A 13 -18.16 11.06 -17.59
CA VAL A 13 -16.99 10.31 -18.10
C VAL A 13 -16.47 9.33 -17.06
N LEU A 14 -16.31 9.75 -15.81
CA LEU A 14 -15.89 8.88 -14.70
C LEU A 14 -16.87 7.73 -14.49
N THR A 15 -18.18 8.00 -14.49
CA THR A 15 -19.22 6.97 -14.35
C THR A 15 -19.20 5.97 -15.50
N LEU A 16 -19.11 6.44 -16.74
CA LEU A 16 -19.07 5.57 -17.92
C LEU A 16 -17.81 4.69 -17.91
N TYR A 17 -16.67 5.21 -17.48
CA TYR A 17 -15.43 4.45 -17.43
C TYR A 17 -15.42 3.45 -16.26
N TYR A 18 -15.56 3.93 -15.03
CA TYR A 18 -15.35 3.12 -13.84
C TYR A 18 -16.57 2.27 -13.45
N ALA A 19 -17.79 2.78 -13.57
CA ALA A 19 -18.99 2.05 -13.18
C ALA A 19 -19.58 1.21 -14.31
N SER A 20 -19.46 1.68 -15.57
CA SER A 20 -20.03 1.00 -16.73
C SER A 20 -19.02 0.20 -17.54
N GLY A 21 -17.70 0.30 -17.23
CA GLY A 21 -16.65 -0.42 -17.93
C GLY A 21 -16.48 -0.02 -19.40
N MET A 22 -16.90 1.20 -19.78
CA MET A 22 -16.71 1.68 -21.15
C MET A 22 -15.26 2.06 -21.42
N THR A 23 -14.77 1.71 -22.60
CA THR A 23 -13.44 2.17 -23.05
C THR A 23 -13.45 3.64 -23.48
N GLU A 24 -12.31 4.32 -23.39
CA GLU A 24 -12.20 5.75 -23.78
C GLU A 24 -12.74 6.04 -25.19
N PRO A 25 -12.45 5.23 -26.25
CA PRO A 25 -13.05 5.45 -27.57
C PRO A 25 -14.58 5.35 -27.58
N LYS A 26 -15.16 4.44 -26.80
CA LYS A 26 -16.63 4.33 -26.72
C LYS A 26 -17.25 5.48 -25.94
N ILE A 27 -16.54 6.04 -24.96
CA ILE A 27 -16.99 7.24 -24.24
C ILE A 27 -16.98 8.44 -25.18
N GLU A 28 -15.93 8.61 -25.99
CA GLU A 28 -15.86 9.67 -27.01
C GLU A 28 -17.03 9.55 -28.01
N GLU A 29 -17.28 8.36 -28.55
CA GLU A 29 -18.37 8.07 -29.46
C GLU A 29 -19.75 8.38 -28.81
N PHE A 30 -19.97 7.91 -27.59
CA PHE A 30 -21.22 8.14 -26.83
C PHE A 30 -21.46 9.64 -26.64
N LEU A 31 -20.43 10.38 -26.20
CA LEU A 31 -20.55 11.83 -25.97
C LEU A 31 -20.82 12.58 -27.28
N GLY A 32 -20.22 12.16 -28.39
CA GLY A 32 -20.51 12.68 -29.71
C GLY A 32 -21.98 12.47 -30.13
N HIS A 33 -22.55 11.31 -29.87
CA HIS A 33 -23.95 11.02 -30.16
C HIS A 33 -24.94 11.89 -29.38
N ILE A 34 -24.58 12.35 -28.18
CA ILE A 34 -25.43 13.26 -27.38
C ILE A 34 -25.06 14.73 -27.58
N GLY A 35 -24.23 15.04 -28.59
CA GLY A 35 -23.89 16.42 -28.99
C GLY A 35 -22.76 17.07 -28.17
N VAL A 36 -21.99 16.27 -27.41
CA VAL A 36 -20.80 16.74 -26.70
C VAL A 36 -19.56 16.42 -27.54
N SER A 37 -18.95 17.44 -28.15
CA SER A 37 -17.71 17.30 -28.90
C SER A 37 -16.52 17.25 -27.94
N ILE A 38 -15.83 16.12 -27.89
CA ILE A 38 -14.66 15.89 -27.01
C ILE A 38 -13.66 15.02 -27.77
N SER A 39 -12.37 15.24 -27.58
CA SER A 39 -11.33 14.40 -28.15
C SER A 39 -10.93 13.25 -27.22
N ALA A 40 -10.38 12.18 -27.76
CA ALA A 40 -9.83 11.06 -26.97
C ALA A 40 -8.85 11.53 -25.91
N GLY A 41 -7.95 12.48 -26.24
CA GLY A 41 -7.01 13.06 -25.28
C GLY A 41 -7.67 13.85 -24.15
N GLN A 42 -8.81 14.49 -24.43
CA GLN A 42 -9.61 15.17 -23.39
C GLN A 42 -10.34 14.17 -22.51
N VAL A 43 -10.89 13.09 -23.05
CA VAL A 43 -11.47 11.99 -22.26
C VAL A 43 -10.42 11.42 -21.30
N SER A 44 -9.23 11.07 -21.81
CA SER A 44 -8.11 10.59 -20.99
C SER A 44 -7.72 11.59 -19.91
N ASN A 45 -7.60 12.89 -20.25
CA ASN A 45 -7.29 13.93 -19.27
C ASN A 45 -8.33 14.06 -18.16
N LEU A 46 -9.62 13.89 -18.47
CA LEU A 46 -10.68 13.89 -17.44
C LEU A 46 -10.59 12.69 -16.49
N LEU A 47 -10.06 11.57 -16.96
CA LEU A 47 -9.86 10.35 -16.17
C LEU A 47 -8.61 10.42 -15.28
N ILE A 48 -7.52 11.06 -15.72
CA ILE A 48 -6.21 10.97 -15.04
C ILE A 48 -5.75 12.26 -14.35
N LYS A 49 -6.30 13.43 -14.69
CA LYS A 49 -5.88 14.71 -14.09
C LYS A 49 -6.76 15.13 -12.92
N ASN A 50 -6.16 15.90 -12.00
CA ASN A 50 -6.84 16.47 -10.82
C ASN A 50 -7.53 15.38 -9.97
N GLN A 51 -6.79 14.33 -9.66
CA GLN A 51 -7.28 13.19 -8.86
C GLN A 51 -6.96 13.31 -7.36
N ASP A 52 -6.30 14.40 -6.93
CA ASP A 52 -5.82 14.56 -5.55
C ASP A 52 -6.93 14.40 -4.52
N THR A 53 -8.09 15.03 -4.75
CA THR A 53 -9.26 14.92 -3.87
C THR A 53 -9.78 13.48 -3.75
N TRP A 54 -9.70 12.68 -4.82
CA TRP A 54 -10.08 11.26 -4.81
C TRP A 54 -9.08 10.42 -4.05
N HIS A 55 -7.79 10.77 -4.17
CA HIS A 55 -6.74 10.11 -3.39
C HIS A 55 -6.87 10.43 -1.90
N ASP A 56 -7.23 11.67 -1.54
CA ASP A 56 -7.48 12.07 -0.16
C ASP A 56 -8.68 11.31 0.43
N GLU A 57 -9.79 11.25 -0.32
CA GLU A 57 -10.97 10.49 0.07
C GLU A 57 -10.66 8.98 0.21
N LYS A 58 -9.95 8.38 -0.77
CA LYS A 58 -9.50 7.00 -0.69
C LYS A 58 -8.66 6.76 0.57
N ASN A 59 -7.74 7.66 0.89
CA ASN A 59 -6.89 7.53 2.07
C ASN A 59 -7.71 7.67 3.36
N ALA A 60 -8.71 8.56 3.39
CA ALA A 60 -9.62 8.68 4.53
C ALA A 60 -10.47 7.42 4.73
N VAL A 61 -11.01 6.85 3.64
CA VAL A 61 -11.75 5.57 3.66
C VAL A 61 -10.85 4.43 4.14
N TRP A 62 -9.63 4.34 3.64
CA TRP A 62 -8.65 3.35 4.06
C TRP A 62 -8.37 3.41 5.55
N ARG A 63 -8.03 4.59 6.09
CA ARG A 63 -7.75 4.78 7.53
C ARG A 63 -8.97 4.43 8.40
N ALA A 64 -10.15 4.92 8.03
CA ALA A 64 -11.40 4.59 8.72
C ALA A 64 -11.71 3.09 8.63
N GLY A 65 -11.41 2.46 7.51
CA GLY A 65 -11.57 1.03 7.29
C GLY A 65 -10.65 0.19 8.15
N LEU A 66 -9.37 0.56 8.29
CA LEU A 66 -8.44 -0.10 9.22
C LEU A 66 -8.94 -0.01 10.66
N ALA A 67 -9.47 1.15 11.07
CA ALA A 67 -10.00 1.37 12.42
C ALA A 67 -11.35 0.68 12.67
N SER A 68 -12.04 0.20 11.63
CA SER A 68 -13.40 -0.34 11.73
C SER A 68 -13.49 -1.78 12.27
N SER A 69 -12.38 -2.52 12.29
CA SER A 69 -12.34 -3.92 12.72
C SER A 69 -10.92 -4.33 13.10
N ASP A 70 -10.81 -5.27 14.01
CA ASP A 70 -9.57 -5.90 14.43
C ASP A 70 -9.08 -7.01 13.47
N TRP A 71 -9.77 -7.21 12.35
CA TRP A 71 -9.37 -8.12 11.30
C TRP A 71 -9.52 -7.49 9.91
N GLN A 72 -8.63 -7.88 8.99
CA GLN A 72 -8.62 -7.39 7.61
C GLN A 72 -8.33 -8.54 6.64
N HIS A 73 -8.85 -8.46 5.42
CA HIS A 73 -8.34 -9.20 4.29
C HIS A 73 -7.23 -8.41 3.62
N ILE A 74 -6.20 -9.11 3.16
CA ILE A 74 -5.18 -8.56 2.29
C ILE A 74 -4.85 -9.55 1.18
N ASP A 75 -4.69 -9.05 -0.04
CA ASP A 75 -4.30 -9.83 -1.20
C ASP A 75 -3.51 -8.97 -2.17
N ASP A 76 -2.77 -9.57 -3.07
CA ASP A 76 -2.07 -8.87 -4.13
C ASP A 76 -2.28 -9.54 -5.50
N THR A 77 -2.21 -8.76 -6.55
CA THR A 77 -2.19 -9.25 -7.93
C THR A 77 -1.17 -8.49 -8.75
N SER A 78 -0.50 -9.19 -9.64
CA SER A 78 0.44 -8.57 -10.56
C SER A 78 -0.30 -7.68 -11.56
N THR A 79 0.24 -6.51 -11.82
CA THR A 79 -0.28 -5.54 -12.79
C THR A 79 0.88 -4.90 -13.56
N ARG A 80 0.57 -4.17 -14.62
CA ARG A 80 1.56 -3.39 -15.37
C ARG A 80 1.14 -1.93 -15.43
N VAL A 81 2.07 -1.03 -15.10
CA VAL A 81 1.87 0.42 -15.19
C VAL A 81 3.02 0.99 -16.01
N ASN A 82 2.71 1.69 -17.10
CA ASN A 82 3.69 2.26 -18.01
C ASN A 82 4.75 1.25 -18.53
N GLY A 83 4.32 -0.02 -18.71
CA GLY A 83 5.23 -1.08 -19.18
C GLY A 83 6.06 -1.76 -18.09
N GLU A 84 6.06 -1.26 -16.86
CA GLU A 84 6.74 -1.83 -15.70
C GLU A 84 5.82 -2.78 -14.92
N ASN A 85 6.41 -3.86 -14.38
CA ASN A 85 5.69 -4.78 -13.51
C ASN A 85 5.46 -4.12 -12.15
N GLN A 86 4.22 -4.12 -11.72
CA GLN A 86 3.77 -3.59 -10.45
C GLN A 86 2.89 -4.62 -9.74
N HIS A 87 2.53 -4.37 -8.49
CA HIS A 87 1.58 -5.17 -7.72
C HIS A 87 0.46 -4.28 -7.21
N CYS A 88 -0.78 -4.68 -7.47
CA CYS A 88 -1.95 -4.05 -6.90
C CYS A 88 -2.32 -4.81 -5.62
N HIS A 89 -2.15 -4.17 -4.48
CA HIS A 89 -2.57 -4.69 -3.18
C HIS A 89 -3.97 -4.22 -2.88
N VAL A 90 -4.79 -5.09 -2.31
CA VAL A 90 -6.09 -4.75 -1.74
C VAL A 90 -6.07 -5.00 -0.24
N VAL A 91 -6.57 -4.03 0.53
CA VAL A 91 -6.88 -4.19 1.95
C VAL A 91 -8.37 -3.94 2.12
N CYS A 92 -9.09 -4.87 2.73
CA CYS A 92 -10.53 -4.76 2.84
C CYS A 92 -11.11 -5.52 4.04
N ASN A 93 -12.32 -5.13 4.40
CA ASN A 93 -13.26 -5.91 5.21
C ASN A 93 -14.68 -5.67 4.67
N PRO A 94 -15.77 -6.19 5.26
CA PRO A 94 -17.12 -5.99 4.73
C PRO A 94 -17.57 -4.53 4.60
N LEU A 95 -16.88 -3.58 5.22
CA LEU A 95 -17.25 -2.17 5.22
C LEU A 95 -16.51 -1.34 4.17
N TYR A 96 -15.34 -1.78 3.69
CA TYR A 96 -14.54 -1.04 2.73
C TYR A 96 -13.61 -1.94 1.91
N SER A 97 -13.12 -1.38 0.79
CA SER A 97 -12.00 -1.91 0.01
C SER A 97 -11.10 -0.76 -0.44
N ALA A 98 -9.81 -0.87 -0.21
CA ALA A 98 -8.83 0.11 -0.65
C ALA A 98 -7.73 -0.57 -1.47
N TYR A 99 -7.38 0.04 -2.60
CA TYR A 99 -6.43 -0.50 -3.58
C TYR A 99 -5.19 0.38 -3.67
N PHE A 100 -4.02 -0.28 -3.74
CA PHE A 100 -2.72 0.40 -3.78
C PHE A 100 -1.79 -0.30 -4.77
N THR A 101 -1.31 0.43 -5.77
CA THR A 101 -0.29 -0.07 -6.69
C THR A 101 1.10 0.25 -6.15
N ARG A 102 1.97 -0.76 -6.09
CA ARG A 102 3.33 -0.67 -5.57
C ARG A 102 4.30 -1.45 -6.47
N PRO A 103 5.59 -1.07 -6.52
CA PRO A 103 6.58 -1.76 -7.36
C PRO A 103 6.92 -3.17 -6.89
N GLY A 104 6.72 -3.49 -5.62
CA GLY A 104 7.02 -4.80 -5.04
C GLY A 104 5.86 -5.39 -4.25
N LYS A 105 5.95 -6.69 -3.98
CA LYS A 105 5.04 -7.44 -3.10
C LYS A 105 5.71 -7.90 -1.80
N ASP A 106 6.85 -7.29 -1.46
CA ASP A 106 7.57 -7.60 -0.22
C ASP A 106 6.77 -7.20 1.01
N ARG A 107 7.22 -7.64 2.19
CA ARG A 107 6.52 -7.37 3.45
C ARG A 107 6.44 -5.89 3.81
N LEU A 108 7.46 -5.09 3.49
CA LEU A 108 7.50 -3.66 3.86
C LEU A 108 6.32 -2.85 3.30
N PRO A 109 5.94 -2.95 2.00
CA PRO A 109 4.70 -2.35 1.50
C PRO A 109 3.44 -2.78 2.27
N LEU A 110 3.36 -4.06 2.69
CA LEU A 110 2.21 -4.57 3.42
C LEU A 110 2.13 -4.00 4.84
N ILE A 111 3.27 -3.89 5.54
CA ILE A 111 3.34 -3.23 6.84
C ILE A 111 2.86 -1.78 6.72
N HIS A 112 3.34 -1.04 5.70
CA HIS A 112 2.90 0.33 5.45
C HIS A 112 1.38 0.43 5.24
N LEU A 113 0.78 -0.53 4.52
CA LEU A 113 -0.68 -0.57 4.35
C LEU A 113 -1.42 -0.79 5.68
N LEU A 114 -0.85 -1.52 6.63
CA LEU A 114 -1.43 -1.72 7.96
C LEU A 114 -1.15 -0.56 8.93
N GLN A 115 -0.06 0.20 8.71
CA GLN A 115 0.20 1.43 9.45
C GLN A 115 -0.86 2.51 9.17
N GLY A 116 -1.40 2.56 7.95
CA GLY A 116 -2.38 3.59 7.58
C GLY A 116 -1.81 5.00 7.48
N THR A 117 -0.51 5.15 7.30
CA THR A 117 0.22 6.41 7.25
C THR A 117 0.51 6.85 5.81
N ALA A 118 0.80 8.12 5.58
CA ALA A 118 1.11 8.63 4.25
C ALA A 118 2.41 8.04 3.69
N THR A 119 3.40 7.85 4.54
CA THR A 119 4.68 7.20 4.24
C THR A 119 4.97 6.13 5.28
N VAL A 120 5.78 5.13 4.93
CA VAL A 120 6.18 4.11 5.90
C VAL A 120 6.91 4.74 7.08
N GLU A 121 6.49 4.39 8.28
CA GLU A 121 7.12 4.78 9.54
C GLU A 121 8.00 3.67 10.04
N LEU A 122 9.17 4.02 10.55
CA LEU A 122 10.20 3.12 11.03
C LEU A 122 10.57 3.51 12.46
N LEU A 123 10.58 2.56 13.38
CA LEU A 123 10.88 2.80 14.80
C LEU A 123 11.87 1.75 15.26
N LEU A 124 12.85 2.19 16.06
CA LEU A 124 13.77 1.32 16.78
C LEU A 124 13.54 1.48 18.28
N ASN A 125 13.31 0.38 18.99
CA ASN A 125 13.15 0.35 20.43
C ASN A 125 13.52 -1.03 21.00
N GLU A 126 13.18 -1.31 22.24
CA GLU A 126 13.46 -2.58 22.92
C GLU A 126 12.81 -3.81 22.27
N GLN A 127 11.81 -3.64 21.42
CA GLN A 127 11.15 -4.75 20.70
C GLN A 127 11.86 -5.08 19.38
N THR A 128 12.59 -4.14 18.80
CA THR A 128 13.26 -4.31 17.49
C THR A 128 14.22 -5.50 17.45
N PRO A 129 15.05 -5.79 18.49
CA PRO A 129 15.96 -6.94 18.46
C PRO A 129 15.25 -8.27 18.21
N ALA A 130 14.05 -8.47 18.74
CA ALA A 130 13.28 -9.70 18.53
C ALA A 130 12.90 -9.89 17.04
N TRP A 131 12.55 -8.81 16.34
CA TRP A 131 12.28 -8.85 14.90
C TRP A 131 13.55 -9.08 14.08
N LEU A 132 14.66 -8.43 14.46
CA LEU A 132 15.96 -8.63 13.80
C LEU A 132 16.43 -10.08 13.91
N ASP A 133 16.24 -10.73 15.08
CA ASP A 133 16.55 -12.14 15.28
C ASP A 133 15.64 -13.03 14.43
N LEU A 134 14.34 -12.78 14.44
CA LEU A 134 13.35 -13.53 13.66
C LEU A 134 13.68 -13.48 12.15
N PHE A 135 14.09 -12.32 11.65
CA PHE A 135 14.49 -12.12 10.25
C PHE A 135 15.95 -12.49 9.98
N ARG A 136 16.64 -13.08 10.97
CA ARG A 136 18.03 -13.56 10.85
C ARG A 136 19.01 -12.47 10.41
N THR A 137 18.84 -11.28 10.97
CA THR A 137 19.81 -10.19 10.80
C THR A 137 21.12 -10.55 11.52
N PRO A 138 22.30 -10.36 10.89
CA PRO A 138 23.57 -10.69 11.52
C PRO A 138 23.80 -9.95 12.85
N LEU A 139 24.35 -10.60 13.86
CA LEU A 139 24.57 -10.02 15.19
C LEU A 139 25.42 -8.74 15.17
N TRP A 140 26.38 -8.64 14.25
CA TRP A 140 27.19 -7.42 14.11
C TRP A 140 26.33 -6.23 13.65
N ALA A 141 25.38 -6.45 12.75
CA ALA A 141 24.44 -5.43 12.28
C ALA A 141 23.48 -5.02 13.40
N GLN A 142 22.96 -5.95 14.19
CA GLN A 142 22.10 -5.66 15.33
C GLN A 142 22.83 -4.77 16.37
N ARG A 143 24.14 -5.00 16.61
CA ARG A 143 24.94 -4.17 17.51
C ARG A 143 25.07 -2.73 17.02
N LEU A 144 25.21 -2.51 15.72
CA LEU A 144 25.23 -1.17 15.13
C LEU A 144 23.86 -0.51 15.22
N ILE A 145 22.79 -1.22 14.90
CA ILE A 145 21.41 -0.72 15.01
C ILE A 145 21.07 -0.28 16.44
N ALA A 146 21.58 -0.96 17.45
CA ALA A 146 21.39 -0.57 18.85
C ALA A 146 22.00 0.80 19.20
N ALA A 147 22.96 1.30 18.40
CA ALA A 147 23.55 2.63 18.56
C ALA A 147 22.83 3.72 17.75
N TRP A 148 21.89 3.35 16.90
CA TRP A 148 21.09 4.29 16.12
C TRP A 148 20.03 4.99 16.98
N PRO A 149 19.39 6.06 16.47
CA PRO A 149 18.33 6.75 17.20
C PRO A 149 17.22 5.79 17.65
N GLN A 150 16.97 5.76 18.96
CA GLN A 150 15.94 4.89 19.57
C GLN A 150 14.71 5.70 20.00
N ASN A 151 13.54 5.05 20.03
CA ASN A 151 12.26 5.60 20.52
C ASN A 151 11.82 6.88 19.79
N GLN A 152 12.19 7.00 18.53
CA GLN A 152 11.69 8.04 17.63
C GLN A 152 11.36 7.45 16.27
N VAL A 153 10.32 7.97 15.64
CA VAL A 153 9.94 7.58 14.29
C VAL A 153 10.96 8.14 13.30
N LEU A 154 11.49 7.26 12.46
CA LEU A 154 12.40 7.59 11.37
C LEU A 154 11.66 7.46 10.04
N THR A 155 12.00 8.34 9.11
CA THR A 155 11.57 8.24 7.72
C THR A 155 12.40 7.18 6.98
N ARG A 156 11.89 6.73 5.83
CA ARG A 156 12.64 5.83 4.95
C ARG A 156 13.99 6.43 4.54
N THR A 157 14.06 7.72 4.22
CA THR A 157 15.29 8.41 3.81
C THR A 157 16.33 8.43 4.93
N GLU A 158 15.92 8.68 6.17
CA GLU A 158 16.83 8.67 7.33
C GLU A 158 17.38 7.27 7.58
N MET A 159 16.54 6.25 7.50
CA MET A 159 16.98 4.86 7.69
C MET A 159 17.93 4.41 6.56
N ASP A 160 17.64 4.77 5.30
CA ASP A 160 18.50 4.46 4.16
C ASP A 160 19.88 5.16 4.31
N ALA A 161 19.91 6.39 4.85
CA ALA A 161 21.17 7.09 5.15
C ALA A 161 22.01 6.37 6.22
N LEU A 162 21.37 5.89 7.30
CA LEU A 162 22.05 5.11 8.34
C LEU A 162 22.60 3.79 7.79
N LEU A 163 21.82 3.08 6.97
CA LEU A 163 22.24 1.84 6.31
C LEU A 163 23.42 2.08 5.38
N ALA A 164 23.38 3.13 4.57
CA ALA A 164 24.47 3.46 3.64
C ALA A 164 25.76 3.86 4.36
N GLN A 165 25.63 4.60 5.48
CA GLN A 165 26.78 5.06 6.27
C GLN A 165 27.45 3.91 7.02
N ASP A 166 26.68 3.13 7.77
CA ASP A 166 27.22 2.19 8.76
C ASP A 166 27.32 0.75 8.23
N MET A 167 26.52 0.42 7.20
CA MET A 167 26.40 -0.96 6.67
C MET A 167 26.40 -1.02 5.13
N PRO A 168 27.32 -0.38 4.43
CA PRO A 168 27.32 -0.32 2.96
C PRO A 168 27.53 -1.70 2.29
N SER A 169 27.98 -2.70 3.04
CA SER A 169 28.21 -4.06 2.55
C SER A 169 26.98 -4.96 2.57
N LEU A 170 25.86 -4.52 3.16
CA LEU A 170 24.63 -5.29 3.17
C LEU A 170 24.00 -5.34 1.78
N ASN A 171 23.59 -6.53 1.36
CA ASN A 171 22.79 -6.67 0.15
C ASN A 171 21.34 -6.20 0.39
N GLU A 172 20.59 -6.01 -0.70
CA GLU A 172 19.20 -5.52 -0.66
C GLU A 172 18.29 -6.34 0.26
N GLN A 173 18.42 -7.67 0.26
CA GLN A 173 17.61 -8.54 1.09
C GLN A 173 17.91 -8.35 2.59
N GLN A 174 19.18 -8.13 2.94
CA GLN A 174 19.58 -7.86 4.32
C GLN A 174 19.08 -6.50 4.79
N GLN A 175 19.18 -5.48 3.93
CA GLN A 175 18.62 -4.15 4.21
C GLN A 175 17.09 -4.22 4.36
N ALA A 176 16.39 -4.93 3.47
CA ALA A 176 14.95 -5.11 3.56
C ALA A 176 14.51 -5.71 4.91
N ARG A 177 15.23 -6.70 5.44
CA ARG A 177 14.92 -7.30 6.75
C ARG A 177 15.03 -6.31 7.91
N ILE A 178 16.01 -5.40 7.86
CA ILE A 178 16.16 -4.34 8.87
C ILE A 178 15.00 -3.34 8.78
N LEU A 179 14.65 -2.93 7.57
CA LEU A 179 13.52 -2.04 7.33
C LEU A 179 12.19 -2.68 7.76
N GLU A 180 11.97 -3.95 7.46
CA GLU A 180 10.79 -4.70 7.89
C GLU A 180 10.72 -4.79 9.43
N ALA A 181 11.84 -5.04 10.10
CA ALA A 181 11.91 -5.07 11.56
C ALA A 181 11.52 -3.72 12.18
N ALA A 182 12.11 -2.64 11.66
CA ALA A 182 11.81 -1.28 12.13
C ALA A 182 10.36 -0.86 11.83
N ALA A 183 9.82 -1.23 10.66
CA ALA A 183 8.45 -0.95 10.29
C ALA A 183 7.44 -1.74 11.14
N LEU A 184 7.71 -3.02 11.45
CA LEU A 184 6.88 -3.80 12.37
C LEU A 184 6.94 -3.23 13.79
N THR A 185 8.10 -2.76 14.24
CA THR A 185 8.21 -2.07 15.53
C THR A 185 7.34 -0.82 15.55
N ALA A 186 7.38 0.02 14.50
CA ALA A 186 6.52 1.19 14.41
C ALA A 186 5.03 0.80 14.40
N TYR A 187 4.65 -0.15 13.56
CA TYR A 187 3.27 -0.63 13.47
C TYR A 187 2.72 -1.15 14.81
N ARG A 188 3.54 -1.87 15.57
CA ARG A 188 3.13 -2.43 16.87
C ARG A 188 3.05 -1.40 18.00
N ASN A 189 3.64 -0.22 17.81
CA ASN A 189 3.67 0.87 18.78
C ASN A 189 2.86 2.10 18.35
N GLN A 190 2.11 2.01 17.25
CA GLN A 190 1.25 3.12 16.82
C GLN A 190 -0.01 3.20 17.69
N ASP A 191 -0.49 4.44 17.89
CA ASP A 191 -1.71 4.73 18.66
C ASP A 191 -2.87 5.23 17.79
N ASP A 192 -2.56 5.77 16.60
CA ASP A 192 -3.52 6.43 15.71
C ASP A 192 -4.55 5.47 15.11
N ILE A 193 -4.15 4.26 14.79
CA ILE A 193 -5.00 3.22 14.22
C ILE A 193 -4.86 1.97 15.08
N PRO A 194 -5.98 1.35 15.48
CA PRO A 194 -5.97 0.12 16.26
C PRO A 194 -5.17 -0.98 15.56
N LEU A 195 -4.43 -1.76 16.33
CA LEU A 195 -3.68 -2.89 15.83
C LEU A 195 -4.62 -3.95 15.24
N ILE A 196 -4.37 -4.34 14.00
CA ILE A 196 -5.08 -5.46 13.38
C ILE A 196 -4.61 -6.75 14.04
N LEU A 197 -5.52 -7.51 14.63
CA LEU A 197 -5.21 -8.76 15.32
C LEU A 197 -5.17 -9.95 14.36
N THR A 198 -6.06 -9.99 13.37
CA THR A 198 -6.17 -11.11 12.43
C THR A 198 -6.07 -10.62 10.99
N LEU A 199 -5.14 -11.20 10.24
CA LEU A 199 -5.01 -11.00 8.80
C LEU A 199 -5.52 -12.23 8.07
N ILE A 200 -6.41 -12.04 7.10
CA ILE A 200 -6.88 -13.09 6.20
C ILE A 200 -6.16 -12.90 4.86
N SER A 201 -5.31 -13.86 4.51
CA SER A 201 -4.46 -13.80 3.30
C SER A 201 -4.25 -15.20 2.72
N ASP A 202 -3.50 -15.33 1.63
CA ASP A 202 -2.90 -16.61 1.27
C ASP A 202 -1.74 -16.97 2.23
N ASP A 203 -1.04 -18.08 1.98
CA ASP A 203 0.07 -18.57 2.80
C ASP A 203 1.45 -18.02 2.40
N ALA A 204 1.49 -17.02 1.51
CA ALA A 204 2.74 -16.47 1.01
C ALA A 204 3.59 -15.85 2.14
N PRO A 205 4.92 -16.02 2.10
CA PRO A 205 5.81 -15.62 3.20
C PRO A 205 5.77 -14.14 3.58
N GLN A 206 5.40 -13.25 2.66
CA GLN A 206 5.30 -11.83 2.93
C GLN A 206 4.18 -11.46 3.90
N PHE A 207 3.13 -12.28 4.03
CA PHE A 207 2.03 -12.05 4.97
C PHE A 207 2.31 -12.55 6.39
N GLN A 208 3.34 -13.37 6.57
CA GLN A 208 3.70 -13.88 7.89
C GLN A 208 4.21 -12.77 8.81
N TYR A 209 3.85 -12.85 10.09
CA TYR A 209 4.28 -11.95 11.17
C TYR A 209 3.70 -10.52 11.13
N LEU A 210 2.86 -10.19 10.15
CA LEU A 210 2.23 -8.86 10.06
C LEU A 210 1.29 -8.63 11.25
N THR A 211 0.52 -9.64 11.62
CA THR A 211 -0.46 -9.61 12.71
C THR A 211 -0.24 -10.76 13.68
N PRO A 212 -0.79 -10.71 14.92
CA PRO A 212 -0.72 -11.83 15.86
C PRO A 212 -1.29 -13.14 15.31
N TYR A 213 -2.38 -13.05 14.55
CA TYR A 213 -3.06 -14.20 13.96
C TYR A 213 -3.14 -14.05 12.45
N GLN A 214 -2.91 -15.15 11.73
CA GLN A 214 -3.13 -15.25 10.29
C GLN A 214 -4.18 -16.34 10.03
N ALA A 215 -5.22 -16.00 9.28
CA ALA A 215 -6.20 -16.94 8.77
C ALA A 215 -5.99 -17.13 7.27
N LEU A 216 -5.99 -18.37 6.80
CA LEU A 216 -5.80 -18.64 5.38
C LEU A 216 -7.10 -18.44 4.60
N CYS A 217 -6.99 -17.80 3.44
CA CYS A 217 -8.11 -17.52 2.57
C CYS A 217 -8.63 -18.82 1.93
N TRP A 218 -9.90 -19.16 2.16
CA TRP A 218 -10.57 -20.35 1.60
C TRP A 218 -10.53 -20.41 0.08
N ILE A 219 -10.55 -19.28 -0.62
CA ILE A 219 -10.49 -19.25 -2.08
C ILE A 219 -9.13 -19.72 -2.58
N HIS A 220 -8.05 -19.33 -1.90
CA HIS A 220 -6.70 -19.79 -2.24
C HIS A 220 -6.50 -21.26 -1.87
N GLU A 221 -6.95 -21.68 -0.70
CA GLU A 221 -6.90 -23.06 -0.26
C GLU A 221 -7.68 -23.98 -1.21
N GLY A 222 -8.87 -23.55 -1.66
CA GLY A 222 -9.70 -24.31 -2.61
C GLY A 222 -9.06 -24.52 -3.99
N ARG A 223 -7.98 -23.82 -4.34
CA ARG A 223 -7.22 -24.03 -5.60
C ARG A 223 -6.27 -25.23 -5.51
N HIS A 224 -6.04 -25.77 -4.33
CA HIS A 224 -5.19 -26.94 -4.10
C HIS A 224 -5.95 -28.27 -4.22
N TYR A 225 -7.27 -28.22 -4.40
CA TYR A 225 -8.18 -29.35 -4.61
C TYR A 225 -8.85 -29.26 -5.99
#